data_9e3ce6dd155ce6a403612ea250227e7f
#
_entry.id   9e3ce6dd155ce6a403612ea250227e7f
#
_cell.length_a   1.000
_cell.length_b   1.000
_cell.length_c   1.000
_cell.angle_alpha   90.00
_cell.angle_beta   90.00
_cell.angle_gamma   90.00
#
_symmetry.space_group_name_H-M   'P 1'
#
loop_
_entity.id
_entity.type
_entity.pdbx_description
1 polymer ?
#
loop_
_entity_poly.entity_id
_entity_poly.type
_entity_poly.pdbx_seq_one_letter_code
_entity_poly.pdbx_strand_id
1 'polypeptide(L)'
;GQTKRCSDDKEPQGTAGKPILEVIEGAGIINILVVVTRYFGGTLLGTGGLVRAYSGAAKEGIANSSIINKEAGKKFVIDTDYNGVGKLQYIAANMDITITDTQYTDKVVMTFIVPLDKCEELKKKIVEATAGKAGIDDREEIYFAMLDGSPVIF
;
A
#
# COMPACT_ATOMS: atom_id res chain seq x y z
N GLY A 1 -11.60 5.62 -4.66
CA GLY A 1 -12.20 6.78 -4.09
C GLY A 1 -13.57 7.09 -4.65
N GLN A 2 -14.61 6.87 -3.83
CA GLN A 2 -16.00 7.14 -4.24
C GLN A 2 -16.39 8.62 -4.00
N THR A 3 -15.70 9.30 -3.09
CA THR A 3 -16.02 10.69 -2.74
C THR A 3 -14.86 11.61 -3.12
N LYS A 4 -15.15 12.64 -3.89
CA LYS A 4 -14.20 13.67 -4.30
C LYS A 4 -14.72 15.02 -3.82
N ARG A 5 -13.84 15.84 -3.25
CA ARG A 5 -14.16 17.21 -2.84
C ARG A 5 -12.99 18.12 -3.16
N CYS A 6 -13.27 19.34 -3.55
CA CYS A 6 -12.27 20.39 -3.71
C CYS A 6 -12.82 21.71 -3.24
N SER A 7 -11.95 22.66 -2.91
CA SER A 7 -12.28 24.00 -2.49
C SER A 7 -11.23 24.96 -3.02
N ASP A 8 -11.68 26.12 -3.48
CA ASP A 8 -10.80 27.20 -3.89
C ASP A 8 -10.32 28.07 -2.72
N ASP A 9 -10.92 27.92 -1.54
CA ASP A 9 -10.58 28.65 -0.29
C ASP A 9 -10.35 30.15 -0.51
N LYS A 10 -11.37 30.84 -1.05
CA LYS A 10 -11.38 32.27 -1.37
C LYS A 10 -10.58 32.70 -2.62
N GLU A 11 -9.91 31.81 -3.30
CA GLU A 11 -9.41 32.09 -4.65
C GLU A 11 -10.58 32.21 -5.66
N PRO A 12 -10.41 32.86 -6.81
CA PRO A 12 -11.41 32.88 -7.83
C PRO A 12 -11.91 31.50 -8.23
N GLN A 13 -13.20 31.36 -8.44
CA GLN A 13 -13.87 30.09 -8.69
C GLN A 13 -13.16 29.26 -9.78
N GLY A 14 -12.82 28.01 -9.44
CA GLY A 14 -12.22 27.05 -10.37
C GLY A 14 -10.73 27.26 -10.65
N THR A 15 -10.04 28.15 -9.91
CA THR A 15 -8.61 28.43 -10.15
C THR A 15 -7.65 27.69 -9.23
N ALA A 16 -8.14 27.07 -8.16
CA ALA A 16 -7.31 26.34 -7.19
C ALA A 16 -7.79 24.91 -6.99
N GLY A 17 -8.95 24.71 -6.39
CA GLY A 17 -9.43 23.38 -5.98
C GLY A 17 -9.62 22.41 -7.13
N LYS A 18 -10.26 22.86 -8.22
CA LYS A 18 -10.47 22.02 -9.40
C LYS A 18 -9.16 21.64 -10.09
N PRO A 19 -8.20 22.54 -10.38
CA PRO A 19 -6.88 22.19 -10.92
C PRO A 19 -6.10 21.20 -10.08
N ILE A 20 -6.15 21.30 -8.73
CA ILE A 20 -5.53 20.33 -7.84
C ILE A 20 -6.20 18.96 -7.98
N LEU A 21 -7.52 18.90 -7.97
CA LEU A 21 -8.28 17.65 -8.10
C LEU A 21 -7.99 16.95 -9.44
N GLU A 22 -7.94 17.68 -10.55
CA GLU A 22 -7.61 17.14 -11.88
C GLU A 22 -6.21 16.52 -11.93
N VAL A 23 -5.25 17.07 -11.19
CA VAL A 23 -3.90 16.48 -11.06
C VAL A 23 -3.95 15.14 -10.32
N ILE A 24 -4.70 15.04 -9.23
CA ILE A 24 -4.86 13.81 -8.46
C ILE A 24 -5.54 12.74 -9.32
N GLU A 25 -6.60 13.10 -10.01
CA GLU A 25 -7.32 12.20 -10.90
C GLU A 25 -6.45 11.69 -12.06
N GLY A 26 -5.70 12.60 -12.68
CA GLY A 26 -4.76 12.24 -13.75
C GLY A 26 -3.64 11.32 -13.30
N ALA A 27 -3.26 11.37 -12.03
CA ALA A 27 -2.28 10.46 -11.42
C ALA A 27 -2.89 9.11 -10.98
N GLY A 28 -4.22 8.94 -11.03
CA GLY A 28 -4.91 7.71 -10.62
C GLY A 28 -4.84 7.42 -9.11
N ILE A 29 -4.54 8.43 -8.30
CA ILE A 29 -4.36 8.28 -6.85
C ILE A 29 -5.71 8.42 -6.14
N ILE A 30 -5.94 7.59 -5.14
CA ILE A 30 -7.11 7.62 -4.25
C ILE A 30 -6.66 7.71 -2.79
N ASN A 31 -7.60 8.00 -1.89
CA ASN A 31 -7.34 8.10 -0.44
C ASN A 31 -6.24 9.11 -0.09
N ILE A 32 -6.28 10.27 -0.74
CA ILE A 32 -5.32 11.36 -0.56
C ILE A 32 -6.04 12.67 -0.19
N LEU A 33 -5.39 13.48 0.61
CA LEU A 33 -5.70 14.88 0.85
C LEU A 33 -4.53 15.73 0.39
N VAL A 34 -4.77 16.69 -0.50
CA VAL A 34 -3.78 17.65 -0.96
C VAL A 34 -4.21 19.06 -0.53
N VAL A 35 -3.31 19.75 0.16
CA VAL A 35 -3.48 21.15 0.56
C VAL A 35 -2.33 21.95 -0.04
N VAL A 36 -2.66 22.99 -0.81
CA VAL A 36 -1.67 23.91 -1.36
C VAL A 36 -1.84 25.27 -0.70
N THR A 37 -0.81 25.74 -0.03
CA THR A 37 -0.79 27.07 0.60
C THR A 37 -0.08 28.07 -0.30
N ARG A 38 -0.71 29.22 -0.51
CA ARG A 38 -0.14 30.32 -1.27
C ARG A 38 0.08 31.54 -0.39
N TYR A 39 1.21 32.18 -0.58
CA TYR A 39 1.50 33.51 -0.04
C TYR A 39 1.45 34.53 -1.17
N PHE A 40 0.65 35.58 -0.97
CA PHE A 40 0.56 36.64 -1.97
C PHE A 40 1.84 37.50 -1.97
N GLY A 41 2.54 37.51 -3.09
CA GLY A 41 3.79 38.22 -3.28
C GLY A 41 3.66 39.62 -3.92
N GLY A 42 2.47 40.23 -3.87
CA GLY A 42 2.26 41.58 -4.41
C GLY A 42 1.95 41.64 -5.93
N THR A 43 2.03 40.53 -6.64
CA THR A 43 1.75 40.46 -8.08
C THR A 43 0.53 39.58 -8.35
N LEU A 44 -0.42 40.10 -9.14
CA LEU A 44 -1.60 39.37 -9.59
C LEU A 44 -1.21 38.36 -10.69
N LEU A 45 -1.48 37.09 -10.48
CA LEU A 45 -1.18 36.03 -11.45
C LEU A 45 -2.22 35.91 -12.58
N GLY A 46 -3.42 36.43 -12.36
CA GLY A 46 -4.59 36.19 -13.21
C GLY A 46 -5.09 34.75 -13.10
N THR A 47 -6.26 34.46 -13.66
CA THR A 47 -6.92 33.15 -13.54
C THR A 47 -6.07 32.00 -14.11
N GLY A 48 -5.50 32.18 -15.30
CA GLY A 48 -4.62 31.19 -15.93
C GLY A 48 -3.30 30.99 -15.19
N GLY A 49 -2.75 32.03 -14.55
CA GLY A 49 -1.57 31.94 -13.70
C GLY A 49 -1.85 31.16 -12.43
N LEU A 50 -3.00 31.40 -11.79
CA LEU A 50 -3.42 30.64 -10.60
C LEU A 50 -3.60 29.16 -10.91
N VAL A 51 -4.31 28.80 -11.98
CA VAL A 51 -4.50 27.42 -12.40
C VAL A 51 -3.15 26.71 -12.57
N ARG A 52 -2.20 27.33 -13.27
CA ARG A 52 -0.86 26.76 -13.47
C ARG A 52 -0.09 26.62 -12.16
N ALA A 53 -0.15 27.61 -11.28
CA ALA A 53 0.55 27.58 -9.99
C ALA A 53 0.01 26.45 -9.08
N TYR A 54 -1.30 26.35 -8.91
CA TYR A 54 -1.93 25.33 -8.07
C TYR A 54 -1.74 23.92 -8.61
N SER A 55 -1.95 23.71 -9.93
CA SER A 55 -1.72 22.42 -10.55
C SER A 55 -0.24 22.01 -10.54
N GLY A 56 0.67 22.97 -10.75
CA GLY A 56 2.11 22.74 -10.67
C GLY A 56 2.56 22.31 -9.28
N ALA A 57 2.16 23.04 -8.24
CA ALA A 57 2.47 22.70 -6.85
C ALA A 57 1.93 21.32 -6.45
N ALA A 58 0.69 20.99 -6.86
CA ALA A 58 0.11 19.68 -6.61
C ALA A 58 0.90 18.55 -7.31
N LYS A 59 1.29 18.75 -8.58
CA LYS A 59 2.13 17.78 -9.32
C LYS A 59 3.47 17.54 -8.65
N GLU A 60 4.12 18.60 -8.25
CA GLU A 60 5.43 18.54 -7.58
C GLU A 60 5.32 17.84 -6.22
N GLY A 61 4.30 18.17 -5.42
CA GLY A 61 4.04 17.51 -4.14
C GLY A 61 3.80 16.01 -4.29
N ILE A 62 3.00 15.59 -5.28
CA ILE A 62 2.75 14.18 -5.58
C ILE A 62 4.03 13.49 -6.07
N ALA A 63 4.79 14.11 -6.96
CA ALA A 63 6.03 13.54 -7.49
C ALA A 63 7.11 13.32 -6.42
N ASN A 64 7.09 14.11 -5.35
CA ASN A 64 8.01 14.00 -4.21
C ASN A 64 7.44 13.19 -3.03
N SER A 65 6.28 12.52 -3.21
CA SER A 65 5.68 11.66 -2.20
C SER A 65 5.85 10.18 -2.55
N SER A 66 5.86 9.31 -1.53
CA SER A 66 5.83 7.87 -1.73
C SER A 66 4.38 7.41 -1.89
N ILE A 67 4.04 6.96 -3.09
CA ILE A 67 2.73 6.39 -3.39
C ILE A 67 2.82 4.89 -3.14
N ILE A 68 1.91 4.38 -2.30
CA ILE A 68 1.84 2.95 -1.96
C ILE A 68 0.56 2.33 -2.53
N ASN A 69 0.66 1.06 -2.93
CA ASN A 69 -0.52 0.27 -3.26
C ASN A 69 -0.94 -0.53 -2.01
N LYS A 70 -2.10 -0.15 -1.44
CA LYS A 70 -2.63 -0.79 -0.23
C LYS A 70 -3.50 -1.97 -0.62
N GLU A 71 -3.10 -3.16 -0.21
CA GLU A 71 -3.74 -4.43 -0.52
C GLU A 71 -4.37 -5.07 0.71
N ALA A 72 -5.46 -5.80 0.51
CA ALA A 72 -6.04 -6.64 1.55
C ALA A 72 -5.31 -7.99 1.60
N GLY A 73 -5.02 -8.47 2.78
CA GLY A 73 -4.34 -9.73 3.00
C GLY A 73 -4.66 -10.35 4.35
N LYS A 74 -3.98 -11.44 4.65
CA LYS A 74 -4.04 -12.11 5.94
C LYS A 74 -2.65 -12.35 6.50
N LYS A 75 -2.56 -12.34 7.81
CA LYS A 75 -1.40 -12.81 8.55
C LYS A 75 -1.54 -14.30 8.80
N PHE A 76 -0.57 -15.08 8.34
CA PHE A 76 -0.46 -16.51 8.62
C PHE A 76 0.68 -16.75 9.58
N VAL A 77 0.43 -17.60 10.58
CA VAL A 77 1.47 -18.14 11.45
C VAL A 77 1.53 -19.64 11.21
N ILE A 78 2.68 -20.13 10.77
CA ILE A 78 2.86 -21.51 10.36
C ILE A 78 3.95 -22.13 11.23
N ASP A 79 3.62 -23.20 11.96
CA ASP A 79 4.59 -23.99 12.69
C ASP A 79 4.99 -25.23 11.91
N THR A 80 6.28 -25.53 11.92
CA THR A 80 6.86 -26.69 11.22
C THR A 80 8.10 -27.21 11.95
N ASP A 81 8.57 -28.38 11.55
CA ASP A 81 9.88 -28.87 11.94
C ASP A 81 11.01 -28.19 11.13
N TYR A 82 12.26 -28.41 11.53
CA TYR A 82 13.41 -27.81 10.84
C TYR A 82 13.54 -28.25 9.37
N ASN A 83 13.02 -29.44 9.00
CA ASN A 83 13.03 -29.94 7.62
C ASN A 83 11.98 -29.21 6.75
N GLY A 84 10.91 -28.68 7.36
CA GLY A 84 9.86 -27.95 6.67
C GLY A 84 10.26 -26.53 6.28
N VAL A 85 11.21 -25.91 6.97
CA VAL A 85 11.59 -24.50 6.78
C VAL A 85 11.95 -24.20 5.32
N GLY A 86 12.84 -24.96 4.74
CA GLY A 86 13.27 -24.76 3.35
C GLY A 86 12.13 -24.90 2.35
N LYS A 87 11.18 -25.82 2.63
CA LYS A 87 9.99 -26.00 1.78
C LYS A 87 9.07 -24.78 1.86
N LEU A 88 8.84 -24.23 3.06
CA LEU A 88 8.01 -23.05 3.26
C LEU A 88 8.65 -21.83 2.63
N GLN A 89 9.95 -21.64 2.78
CA GLN A 89 10.69 -20.54 2.13
C GLN A 89 10.60 -20.64 0.60
N TYR A 90 10.75 -21.83 0.04
CA TYR A 90 10.62 -22.07 -1.40
C TYR A 90 9.20 -21.75 -1.92
N ILE A 91 8.15 -22.16 -1.18
CA ILE A 91 6.77 -21.85 -1.51
C ILE A 91 6.53 -20.34 -1.47
N ALA A 92 6.99 -19.66 -0.42
CA ALA A 92 6.85 -18.20 -0.27
C ALA A 92 7.52 -17.46 -1.43
N ALA A 93 8.75 -17.83 -1.79
CA ALA A 93 9.48 -17.22 -2.89
C ALA A 93 8.77 -17.41 -4.25
N ASN A 94 8.26 -18.62 -4.53
CA ASN A 94 7.56 -18.90 -5.79
C ASN A 94 6.18 -18.23 -5.90
N MET A 95 5.56 -17.90 -4.78
CA MET A 95 4.27 -17.22 -4.73
C MET A 95 4.40 -15.70 -4.53
N ASP A 96 5.62 -15.19 -4.42
CA ASP A 96 5.88 -13.79 -4.10
C ASP A 96 5.12 -13.37 -2.81
N ILE A 97 5.34 -14.16 -1.76
CA ILE A 97 4.77 -13.96 -0.42
C ILE A 97 5.89 -13.60 0.55
N THR A 98 5.67 -12.57 1.35
CA THR A 98 6.68 -12.09 2.30
C THR A 98 6.63 -12.85 3.61
N ILE A 99 7.78 -13.35 4.03
CA ILE A 99 8.03 -13.87 5.38
C ILE A 99 8.51 -12.70 6.23
N THR A 100 7.76 -12.35 7.29
CA THR A 100 8.07 -11.20 8.14
C THR A 100 8.84 -11.57 9.40
N ASP A 101 8.70 -12.81 9.86
CA ASP A 101 9.38 -13.29 11.06
C ASP A 101 9.61 -14.80 10.98
N THR A 102 10.69 -15.27 11.60
CA THR A 102 10.98 -16.69 11.77
C THR A 102 11.62 -16.92 13.13
N GLN A 103 10.95 -17.66 13.99
CA GLN A 103 11.40 -18.00 15.34
C GLN A 103 11.80 -19.46 15.40
N TYR A 104 12.98 -19.72 15.94
CA TYR A 104 13.57 -21.03 16.08
C TYR A 104 13.54 -21.45 17.56
N THR A 105 12.71 -22.45 17.86
CA THR A 105 12.61 -23.06 19.19
C THR A 105 12.71 -24.57 19.05
N ASP A 106 11.97 -25.35 19.80
CA ASP A 106 11.77 -26.80 19.58
C ASP A 106 11.07 -27.08 18.23
N LYS A 107 10.30 -26.13 17.76
CA LYS A 107 9.75 -26.02 16.41
C LYS A 107 10.15 -24.71 15.77
N VAL A 108 9.93 -24.56 14.48
CA VAL A 108 10.11 -23.31 13.77
C VAL A 108 8.75 -22.69 13.50
N VAL A 109 8.57 -21.45 13.94
CA VAL A 109 7.35 -20.67 13.71
C VAL A 109 7.66 -19.54 12.73
N MET A 110 6.96 -19.53 11.62
CA MET A 110 7.14 -18.55 10.54
C MET A 110 5.89 -17.71 10.36
N THR A 111 6.06 -16.40 10.22
CA THR A 111 4.96 -15.44 9.98
C THR A 111 5.00 -14.93 8.55
N PHE A 112 3.86 -15.01 7.87
CA PHE A 112 3.69 -14.60 6.48
C PHE A 112 2.65 -13.50 6.37
N ILE A 113 2.84 -12.58 5.43
CA ILE A 113 1.81 -11.65 4.96
C ILE A 113 1.39 -12.12 3.58
N VAL A 114 0.12 -12.46 3.44
CA VAL A 114 -0.42 -13.17 2.27
C VAL A 114 -1.56 -12.35 1.68
N PRO A 115 -1.50 -11.95 0.39
CA PRO A 115 -2.64 -11.36 -0.31
C PRO A 115 -3.86 -12.28 -0.25
N LEU A 116 -5.08 -11.71 -0.16
CA LEU A 116 -6.30 -12.51 0.01
C LEU A 116 -6.51 -13.54 -1.09
N ASP A 117 -6.19 -13.19 -2.32
CA ASP A 117 -6.33 -14.06 -3.50
C ASP A 117 -5.37 -15.26 -3.48
N LYS A 118 -4.26 -15.18 -2.73
CA LYS A 118 -3.25 -16.25 -2.62
C LYS A 118 -3.45 -17.17 -1.40
N CYS A 119 -4.36 -16.84 -0.48
CA CYS A 119 -4.49 -17.55 0.80
C CYS A 119 -4.80 -19.04 0.65
N GLU A 120 -5.76 -19.40 -0.18
CA GLU A 120 -6.18 -20.81 -0.36
C GLU A 120 -5.12 -21.62 -1.12
N GLU A 121 -4.46 -21.02 -2.10
CA GLU A 121 -3.36 -21.66 -2.81
C GLU A 121 -2.18 -21.94 -1.90
N LEU A 122 -1.82 -20.98 -1.03
CA LEU A 122 -0.75 -21.14 -0.05
C LEU A 122 -1.05 -22.30 0.90
N LYS A 123 -2.25 -22.35 1.51
CA LYS A 123 -2.65 -23.44 2.40
C LYS A 123 -2.49 -24.79 1.73
N LYS A 124 -2.99 -24.93 0.51
CA LYS A 124 -2.90 -26.18 -0.25
C LYS A 124 -1.44 -26.62 -0.47
N LYS A 125 -0.60 -25.70 -0.94
CA LYS A 125 0.83 -25.99 -1.18
C LYS A 125 1.58 -26.39 0.10
N ILE A 126 1.28 -25.74 1.24
CA ILE A 126 1.90 -26.07 2.52
C ILE A 126 1.49 -27.48 2.96
N VAL A 127 0.19 -27.81 2.90
CA VAL A 127 -0.30 -29.14 3.26
C VAL A 127 0.36 -30.21 2.40
N GLU A 128 0.45 -30.01 1.10
CA GLU A 128 1.10 -30.92 0.16
C GLU A 128 2.60 -31.10 0.48
N ALA A 129 3.33 -29.99 0.62
CA ALA A 129 4.78 -30.02 0.85
C ALA A 129 5.19 -30.62 2.19
N THR A 130 4.35 -30.47 3.21
CA THR A 130 4.63 -30.95 4.57
C THR A 130 3.89 -32.26 4.89
N ALA A 131 3.14 -32.81 3.95
CA ALA A 131 2.25 -33.96 4.14
C ALA A 131 1.30 -33.77 5.34
N GLY A 132 0.78 -32.54 5.51
CA GLY A 132 -0.14 -32.16 6.58
C GLY A 132 0.50 -32.02 7.97
N LYS A 133 1.82 -32.03 8.09
CA LYS A 133 2.51 -31.93 9.40
C LYS A 133 2.67 -30.51 9.92
N ALA A 134 2.64 -29.49 9.04
CA ALA A 134 2.70 -28.10 9.46
C ALA A 134 1.37 -27.66 10.06
N GLY A 135 1.42 -26.97 11.18
CA GLY A 135 0.27 -26.25 11.72
C GLY A 135 0.10 -24.92 10.97
N ILE A 136 -1.13 -24.61 10.59
CA ILE A 136 -1.47 -23.35 9.90
C ILE A 136 -2.51 -22.62 10.73
N ASP A 137 -2.14 -21.44 11.22
CA ASP A 137 -3.02 -20.52 11.94
C ASP A 137 -3.23 -19.30 11.03
N ASP A 138 -4.40 -19.21 10.39
CA ASP A 138 -4.77 -18.05 9.58
C ASP A 138 -5.44 -17.03 10.52
N ARG A 139 -4.75 -15.92 10.73
CA ARG A 139 -5.17 -14.88 11.66
C ARG A 139 -6.03 -13.83 10.96
N GLU A 140 -6.10 -12.67 11.57
CA GLU A 140 -6.92 -11.53 11.15
C GLU A 140 -6.64 -11.07 9.70
N GLU A 141 -7.66 -10.52 9.09
CA GLU A 141 -7.51 -9.76 7.85
C GLU A 141 -6.82 -8.44 8.15
N ILE A 142 -5.88 -8.09 7.31
CA ILE A 142 -5.07 -6.89 7.43
C ILE A 142 -5.06 -6.13 6.10
N TYR A 143 -4.71 -4.85 6.18
CA TYR A 143 -4.26 -4.11 5.00
C TYR A 143 -2.76 -3.92 5.08
N PHE A 144 -2.07 -4.13 3.99
CA PHE A 144 -0.64 -3.93 3.91
C PHE A 144 -0.22 -3.28 2.58
N ALA A 145 0.98 -2.74 2.55
CA ALA A 145 1.63 -2.29 1.32
C ALA A 145 3.10 -2.68 1.37
N MET A 146 3.70 -2.89 0.22
CA MET A 146 5.14 -3.07 0.11
C MET A 146 5.83 -1.71 -0.02
N LEU A 147 6.73 -1.39 0.90
CA LEU A 147 7.57 -0.20 0.87
C LEU A 147 9.03 -0.63 0.99
N ASP A 148 9.84 -0.28 -0.01
CA ASP A 148 11.27 -0.64 -0.07
C ASP A 148 11.55 -2.13 0.17
N GLY A 149 10.69 -3.01 -0.36
CA GLY A 149 10.81 -4.46 -0.23
C GLY A 149 10.36 -5.04 1.12
N SER A 150 9.80 -4.20 2.00
CA SER A 150 9.28 -4.64 3.31
C SER A 150 7.77 -4.35 3.42
N PRO A 151 6.97 -5.25 4.02
CA PRO A 151 5.56 -5.01 4.22
C PRO A 151 5.32 -4.03 5.37
N VAL A 152 4.48 -3.04 5.13
CA VAL A 152 3.94 -2.13 6.15
C VAL A 152 2.48 -2.49 6.35
N ILE A 153 2.08 -2.75 7.58
CA ILE A 153 0.70 -3.13 7.97
C ILE A 153 -0.03 -1.89 8.48
N PHE A 154 -1.33 -1.76 8.13
CA PHE A 154 -2.19 -0.63 8.47
C PHE A 154 -3.38 -1.05 9.33
#